data_a1685fed4ed55c9a37c6cd0cfb40c459
#
_entry.id   a1685fed4ed55c9a37c6cd0cfb40c459
#
_cell.length_a   1.000
_cell.length_b   1.000
_cell.length_c   1.000
_cell.angle_alpha   90.00
_cell.angle_beta   90.00
_cell.angle_gamma   90.00
#
_symmetry.space_group_name_H-M   'P 1'
#
loop_
_entity.id
_entity.type
_entity.pdbx_description
1 polymer ?
#
loop_
_entity_poly.entity_id
_entity_poly.type
_entity_poly.pdbx_seq_one_letter_code
_entity_poly.pdbx_strand_id
1 'polypeptide(L)'
;DLFIVSNEDNKIVLIDWSQNPKLPVSEKLNELHKKAHQQFALYFKKELKQFDLPIALKGTAFQEKVWKHLLKIKYGKVVHYSDIALSIGHPEAVRAVGSAVGKNPLGILIPCHRIVPKSGKLGGFGGGPSLKRYLLAHEGYTF
;
A
#
# COMPACT_ATOMS: atom_id res chain seq x y z
N ASP A 1 5.57 4.51 14.48
CA ASP A 1 5.63 3.04 14.60
C ASP A 1 4.78 2.38 13.52
N LEU A 2 5.16 1.17 13.16
CA LEU A 2 4.49 0.37 12.16
C LEU A 2 3.99 -0.92 12.80
N PHE A 3 2.68 -1.17 12.74
CA PHE A 3 2.08 -2.39 13.26
C PHE A 3 1.65 -3.28 12.11
N ILE A 4 2.02 -4.55 12.19
CA ILE A 4 1.73 -5.56 11.17
C ILE A 4 0.79 -6.58 11.78
N VAL A 5 -0.37 -6.77 11.17
CA VAL A 5 -1.40 -7.70 11.65
C VAL A 5 -1.55 -8.85 10.65
N SER A 6 -1.51 -10.07 11.16
CA SER A 6 -1.74 -11.28 10.37
C SER A 6 -3.01 -12.01 10.83
N ASN A 7 -3.54 -12.86 9.96
CA ASN A 7 -4.72 -13.67 10.24
C ASN A 7 -4.34 -15.13 10.60
N GLU A 8 -5.36 -15.95 10.83
CA GLU A 8 -5.20 -17.38 11.18
C GLU A 8 -4.50 -18.19 10.07
N ASP A 9 -4.65 -17.76 8.81
CA ASP A 9 -3.99 -18.40 7.66
C ASP A 9 -2.55 -17.92 7.47
N ASN A 10 -2.00 -17.20 8.44
CA ASN A 10 -0.63 -16.66 8.42
C ASN A 10 -0.39 -15.75 7.21
N LYS A 11 -1.35 -14.88 6.93
CA LYS A 11 -1.25 -13.84 5.90
C LYS A 11 -1.41 -12.47 6.51
N ILE A 12 -0.69 -11.48 5.98
CA ILE A 12 -0.78 -10.11 6.46
C ILE A 12 -2.09 -9.50 5.95
N VAL A 13 -2.87 -8.91 6.84
CA VAL A 13 -4.18 -8.33 6.55
C VAL A 13 -4.24 -6.83 6.78
N LEU A 14 -3.30 -6.26 7.54
CA LEU A 14 -3.31 -4.84 7.88
C LEU A 14 -1.90 -4.34 8.19
N ILE A 15 -1.61 -3.16 7.69
CA ILE A 15 -0.46 -2.35 8.11
C ILE A 15 -1.03 -1.09 8.76
N ASP A 16 -0.77 -0.91 10.04
CA ASP A 16 -1.27 0.22 10.82
C ASP A 16 -0.14 1.19 11.15
N TRP A 17 -0.32 2.44 10.76
CA TRP A 17 0.63 3.54 10.98
C TRP A 17 0.26 4.39 12.18
N SER A 18 -0.90 4.14 12.81
CA SER A 18 -1.37 4.96 13.91
C SER A 18 -0.50 4.76 15.16
N GLN A 19 -0.43 5.79 15.99
CA GLN A 19 0.23 5.68 17.28
C GLN A 19 -0.61 4.89 18.29
N ASN A 20 -1.90 4.74 18.02
CA ASN A 20 -2.84 3.99 18.85
C ASN A 20 -3.53 2.94 17.98
N PRO A 21 -2.94 1.74 17.83
CA PRO A 21 -3.55 0.70 17.01
C PRO A 21 -4.90 0.26 17.62
N LYS A 22 -5.90 0.09 16.76
CA LYS A 22 -7.25 -0.31 17.17
C LYS A 22 -7.35 -1.77 17.58
N LEU A 23 -6.36 -2.58 17.23
CA LEU A 23 -6.32 -4.00 17.52
C LEU A 23 -5.32 -4.28 18.64
N PRO A 24 -5.56 -5.34 19.44
CA PRO A 24 -4.59 -5.74 20.46
C PRO A 24 -3.24 -6.03 19.84
N VAL A 25 -2.20 -5.45 20.41
CA VAL A 25 -0.83 -5.71 19.97
C VAL A 25 -0.31 -6.92 20.76
N SER A 26 0.12 -7.95 20.06
CA SER A 26 0.79 -9.10 20.66
C SER A 26 2.30 -8.98 20.47
N GLU A 27 3.04 -9.21 21.52
CA GLU A 27 4.50 -9.27 21.46
C GLU A 27 5.02 -10.59 20.90
N LYS A 28 4.13 -11.57 20.69
CA LYS A 28 4.50 -12.84 20.08
C LYS A 28 4.82 -12.64 18.59
N LEU A 29 6.10 -12.58 18.28
CA LEU A 29 6.59 -12.56 16.91
C LEU A 29 6.66 -13.98 16.36
N ASN A 30 5.94 -14.28 15.30
CA ASN A 30 6.13 -15.50 14.53
C ASN A 30 7.10 -15.26 13.38
N GLU A 31 7.43 -16.31 12.63
CA GLU A 31 8.37 -16.20 11.50
C GLU A 31 7.90 -15.24 10.41
N LEU A 32 6.58 -15.15 10.17
CA LEU A 32 6.02 -14.20 9.22
C LEU A 32 6.31 -12.76 9.64
N HIS A 33 6.07 -12.43 10.91
CA HIS A 33 6.32 -11.07 11.43
C HIS A 33 7.80 -10.72 11.39
N LYS A 34 8.68 -11.66 11.72
CA LYS A 34 10.14 -11.46 11.60
C LYS A 34 10.54 -11.19 10.15
N LYS A 35 10.02 -11.97 9.21
CA LYS A 35 10.28 -11.78 7.78
C LYS A 35 9.78 -10.42 7.31
N ALA A 36 8.58 -10.02 7.73
CA ALA A 36 8.00 -8.74 7.38
C ALA A 36 8.84 -7.58 7.91
N HIS A 37 9.21 -7.60 9.18
CA HIS A 37 10.09 -6.58 9.77
C HIS A 37 11.41 -6.48 9.02
N GLN A 38 12.01 -7.61 8.70
CA GLN A 38 13.27 -7.67 7.95
C GLN A 38 13.12 -7.03 6.56
N GLN A 39 12.04 -7.35 5.83
CA GLN A 39 11.81 -6.80 4.52
C GLN A 39 11.51 -5.30 4.56
N PHE A 40 10.73 -4.82 5.53
CA PHE A 40 10.51 -3.39 5.70
C PHE A 40 11.81 -2.65 6.02
N ALA A 41 12.66 -3.22 6.89
CA ALA A 41 13.96 -2.63 7.17
C ALA A 41 14.83 -2.53 5.91
N LEU A 42 14.86 -3.56 5.09
CA LEU A 42 15.60 -3.56 3.81
C LEU A 42 15.01 -2.55 2.83
N TYR A 43 13.69 -2.44 2.76
CA TYR A 43 13.02 -1.46 1.92
C TYR A 43 13.46 -0.03 2.29
N PHE A 44 13.43 0.31 3.57
CA PHE A 44 13.83 1.65 4.04
C PHE A 44 15.32 1.91 3.90
N LYS A 45 16.16 0.88 3.81
CA LYS A 45 17.57 1.00 3.48
C LYS A 45 17.85 1.04 1.97
N LYS A 46 16.80 1.01 1.14
CA LYS A 46 16.91 0.97 -0.33
C LYS A 46 17.55 -0.31 -0.88
N GLU A 47 17.52 -1.38 -0.09
CA GLU A 47 18.08 -2.69 -0.44
C GLU A 47 17.00 -3.68 -0.93
N LEU A 48 15.72 -3.35 -0.77
CA LEU A 48 14.61 -4.16 -1.24
C LEU A 48 13.64 -3.31 -2.05
N LYS A 49 13.33 -3.75 -3.26
CA LYS A 49 12.38 -3.06 -4.16
C LYS A 49 11.06 -3.78 -4.30
N GLN A 50 11.01 -5.07 -4.01
CA GLN A 50 9.82 -5.89 -4.12
C GLN A 50 9.67 -6.74 -2.88
N PHE A 51 8.49 -6.66 -2.24
CA PHE A 51 8.17 -7.47 -1.07
C PHE A 51 7.76 -8.88 -1.50
N ASP A 52 8.15 -9.86 -0.70
CA ASP A 52 7.76 -11.26 -0.84
C ASP A 52 7.11 -11.69 0.48
N LEU A 53 5.87 -11.29 0.67
CA LEU A 53 5.08 -11.54 1.88
C LEU A 53 3.69 -12.03 1.49
N PRO A 54 3.16 -13.07 2.15
CA PRO A 54 1.79 -13.49 1.91
C PRO A 54 0.81 -12.45 2.46
N ILE A 55 -0.08 -11.96 1.60
CA ILE A 55 -1.10 -10.98 1.97
C ILE A 55 -2.49 -11.55 1.70
N ALA A 56 -3.48 -11.15 2.49
CA ALA A 56 -4.88 -11.43 2.24
C ALA A 56 -5.61 -10.14 1.91
N LEU A 57 -6.23 -10.11 0.74
CA LEU A 57 -7.06 -8.99 0.30
C LEU A 57 -8.49 -9.24 0.80
N LYS A 58 -9.02 -8.32 1.57
CA LYS A 58 -10.38 -8.39 2.07
C LYS A 58 -11.08 -7.06 1.87
N GLY A 59 -11.95 -7.01 0.89
CA GLY A 59 -12.74 -5.84 0.56
C GLY A 59 -13.86 -6.21 -0.39
N THR A 60 -14.51 -5.21 -0.97
CA THR A 60 -15.48 -5.44 -2.04
C THR A 60 -14.78 -5.97 -3.28
N ALA A 61 -15.55 -6.57 -4.19
CA ALA A 61 -14.99 -7.06 -5.46
C ALA A 61 -14.28 -5.94 -6.24
N PHE A 62 -14.84 -4.73 -6.22
CA PHE A 62 -14.24 -3.57 -6.86
C PHE A 62 -12.94 -3.15 -6.19
N GLN A 63 -12.92 -3.06 -4.85
CA GLN A 63 -11.71 -2.73 -4.09
C GLN A 63 -10.59 -3.73 -4.35
N GLU A 64 -10.87 -5.02 -4.27
CA GLU A 64 -9.89 -6.06 -4.54
C GLU A 64 -9.33 -5.97 -5.95
N LYS A 65 -10.18 -5.67 -6.93
CA LYS A 65 -9.77 -5.49 -8.32
C LYS A 65 -8.80 -4.31 -8.47
N VAL A 66 -9.10 -3.18 -7.83
CA VAL A 66 -8.22 -2.01 -7.80
C VAL A 66 -6.88 -2.36 -7.15
N TRP A 67 -6.91 -2.95 -5.96
CA TRP A 67 -5.69 -3.30 -5.22
C TRP A 67 -4.80 -4.27 -5.98
N LYS A 68 -5.37 -5.25 -6.66
CA LYS A 68 -4.60 -6.18 -7.52
C LYS A 68 -3.88 -5.45 -8.65
N HIS A 69 -4.49 -4.41 -9.21
CA HIS A 69 -3.84 -3.61 -10.23
C HIS A 69 -2.73 -2.73 -9.64
N LEU A 70 -2.90 -2.21 -8.43
CA LEU A 70 -1.85 -1.47 -7.75
C LEU A 70 -0.60 -2.31 -7.51
N LEU A 71 -0.76 -3.60 -7.22
CA LEU A 71 0.37 -4.52 -7.01
C LEU A 71 1.29 -4.64 -8.23
N LYS A 72 0.81 -4.29 -9.42
CA LYS A 72 1.59 -4.33 -10.66
C LYS A 72 2.47 -3.10 -10.87
N ILE A 73 2.29 -2.05 -10.07
CA ILE A 73 3.07 -0.81 -10.19
C ILE A 73 4.46 -1.05 -9.59
N LYS A 74 5.48 -0.92 -10.41
CA LYS A 74 6.86 -1.19 -10.01
C LYS A 74 7.44 -0.06 -9.14
N TYR A 75 8.40 -0.42 -8.32
CA TYR A 75 9.19 0.49 -7.50
C TYR A 75 9.74 1.66 -8.36
N GLY A 76 9.60 2.87 -7.85
CA GLY A 76 10.08 4.07 -8.54
C GLY A 76 9.20 4.54 -9.69
N LYS A 77 8.09 3.89 -9.94
CA LYS A 77 7.13 4.27 -10.98
C LYS A 77 5.85 4.81 -10.37
N VAL A 78 5.18 5.69 -11.09
CA VAL A 78 3.87 6.21 -10.71
C VAL A 78 2.88 6.00 -11.84
N VAL A 79 1.60 5.89 -11.48
CA VAL A 79 0.49 5.87 -12.42
C VAL A 79 -0.57 6.85 -11.94
N HIS A 80 -1.52 7.19 -12.81
CA HIS A 80 -2.64 8.06 -12.48
C HIS A 80 -3.89 7.25 -12.14
N TYR A 81 -4.81 7.84 -11.38
CA TYR A 81 -6.09 7.20 -11.04
C TYR A 81 -6.87 6.80 -12.29
N SER A 82 -6.82 7.63 -13.35
CA SER A 82 -7.46 7.32 -14.63
C SER A 82 -6.85 6.12 -15.34
N ASP A 83 -5.55 5.88 -15.16
CA ASP A 83 -4.88 4.70 -15.73
C ASP A 83 -5.41 3.41 -15.09
N ILE A 84 -5.61 3.42 -13.78
CA ILE A 84 -6.19 2.27 -13.08
C ILE A 84 -7.64 2.06 -13.49
N ALA A 85 -8.44 3.13 -13.57
CA ALA A 85 -9.83 3.05 -14.01
C ALA A 85 -9.94 2.41 -15.39
N LEU A 86 -9.09 2.84 -16.33
CA LEU A 86 -9.03 2.26 -17.67
C LEU A 86 -8.62 0.78 -17.62
N SER A 87 -7.60 0.44 -16.84
CA SER A 87 -7.07 -0.93 -16.73
C SER A 87 -8.09 -1.93 -16.19
N ILE A 88 -8.97 -1.48 -15.28
CA ILE A 88 -10.03 -2.36 -14.73
C ILE A 88 -11.29 -2.40 -15.60
N GLY A 89 -11.31 -1.71 -16.73
CA GLY A 89 -12.42 -1.70 -17.65
C GLY A 89 -13.55 -0.70 -17.32
N HIS A 90 -13.29 0.26 -16.45
CA HIS A 90 -14.25 1.26 -16.00
C HIS A 90 -13.64 2.67 -16.06
N PRO A 91 -13.37 3.21 -17.27
CA PRO A 91 -12.68 4.49 -17.41
C PRO A 91 -13.42 5.67 -16.76
N GLU A 92 -14.74 5.55 -16.57
CA GLU A 92 -15.58 6.54 -15.89
C GLU A 92 -15.48 6.49 -14.36
N ALA A 93 -14.88 5.45 -13.80
CA ALA A 93 -14.89 5.18 -12.35
C ALA A 93 -13.70 5.76 -11.59
N VAL A 94 -13.15 6.90 -12.03
CA VAL A 94 -11.95 7.51 -11.42
C VAL A 94 -12.15 7.83 -9.94
N ARG A 95 -13.33 8.36 -9.56
CA ARG A 95 -13.63 8.65 -8.14
C ARG A 95 -13.73 7.39 -7.30
N ALA A 96 -14.36 6.34 -7.84
CA ALA A 96 -14.48 5.06 -7.15
C ALA A 96 -13.10 4.41 -6.96
N VAL A 97 -12.23 4.53 -7.95
CA VAL A 97 -10.83 4.09 -7.84
C VAL A 97 -10.13 4.85 -6.71
N GLY A 98 -10.26 6.17 -6.66
CA GLY A 98 -9.69 6.99 -5.59
C GLY A 98 -10.18 6.57 -4.21
N SER A 99 -11.48 6.28 -4.07
CA SER A 99 -12.06 5.79 -2.81
C SER A 99 -11.47 4.43 -2.43
N ALA A 100 -11.35 3.49 -3.37
CA ALA A 100 -10.77 2.18 -3.12
C ALA A 100 -9.29 2.28 -2.72
N VAL A 101 -8.53 3.14 -3.39
CA VAL A 101 -7.12 3.41 -3.06
C VAL A 101 -6.99 3.94 -1.63
N GLY A 102 -7.87 4.87 -1.24
CA GLY A 102 -7.87 5.44 0.12
C GLY A 102 -8.23 4.44 1.21
N LYS A 103 -8.87 3.33 0.87
CA LYS A 103 -9.26 2.26 1.81
C LYS A 103 -8.29 1.08 1.83
N ASN A 104 -7.16 1.18 1.16
CA ASN A 104 -6.14 0.14 1.17
C ASN A 104 -5.64 -0.12 2.59
N PRO A 105 -5.83 -1.36 3.12
CA PRO A 105 -5.38 -1.69 4.47
C PRO A 105 -3.90 -2.08 4.55
N LEU A 106 -3.23 -2.23 3.42
CA LEU A 106 -1.87 -2.78 3.32
C LEU A 106 -0.90 -1.78 2.69
N GLY A 107 -0.85 -0.57 3.22
CA GLY A 107 0.03 0.47 2.70
C GLY A 107 1.48 -0.01 2.53
N ILE A 108 2.17 0.46 1.52
CA ILE A 108 3.50 0.02 1.03
C ILE A 108 3.44 -1.36 0.37
N LEU A 109 2.89 -2.39 1.00
CA LEU A 109 2.77 -3.72 0.38
C LEU A 109 1.88 -3.66 -0.86
N ILE A 110 0.74 -3.00 -0.76
CA ILE A 110 -0.06 -2.59 -1.91
C ILE A 110 0.29 -1.12 -2.15
N PRO A 111 1.04 -0.80 -3.20
CA PRO A 111 1.73 0.49 -3.32
C PRO A 111 0.80 1.64 -3.74
N CYS A 112 -0.18 1.95 -2.91
CA CYS A 112 -1.10 3.06 -3.16
C CYS A 112 -0.42 4.43 -3.17
N HIS A 113 0.79 4.55 -2.60
CA HIS A 113 1.59 5.77 -2.68
C HIS A 113 2.11 6.04 -4.11
N ARG A 114 2.12 5.02 -4.99
CA ARG A 114 2.57 5.16 -6.39
C ARG A 114 1.47 5.62 -7.34
N ILE A 115 0.32 6.02 -6.81
CA ILE A 115 -0.76 6.56 -7.61
C ILE A 115 -0.91 8.05 -7.31
N VAL A 116 -0.91 8.87 -8.36
CA VAL A 116 -0.96 10.33 -8.25
C VAL A 116 -1.96 10.91 -9.26
N PRO A 117 -2.58 12.08 -8.97
CA PRO A 117 -3.45 12.74 -9.93
C PRO A 117 -2.69 13.24 -11.17
N LYS A 118 -3.37 13.34 -12.29
CA LYS A 118 -2.80 13.96 -13.52
C LYS A 118 -2.44 15.43 -13.35
N SER A 119 -3.05 16.11 -12.38
CA SER A 119 -2.78 17.53 -12.09
C SER A 119 -1.36 17.81 -11.60
N GLY A 120 -0.57 16.77 -11.30
CA GLY A 120 0.76 16.91 -10.70
C GLY A 120 0.74 17.12 -9.19
N LYS A 121 -0.45 17.16 -8.57
CA LYS A 121 -0.58 17.21 -7.12
C LYS A 121 -0.26 15.84 -6.52
N LEU A 122 -0.04 15.81 -5.21
CA LEU A 122 0.31 14.59 -4.49
C LEU A 122 -0.85 13.58 -4.42
N GLY A 123 -2.09 14.07 -4.27
CA GLY A 123 -3.27 13.23 -4.05
C GLY A 123 -3.39 12.75 -2.62
N GLY A 124 -4.42 11.93 -2.38
CA GLY A 124 -4.68 11.36 -1.06
C GLY A 124 -3.82 10.16 -0.74
N PHE A 125 -3.69 9.90 0.57
CA PHE A 125 -2.98 8.73 1.08
C PHE A 125 -3.43 8.46 2.52
N GLY A 126 -3.71 7.19 2.87
CA GLY A 126 -4.17 6.81 4.20
C GLY A 126 -3.21 7.15 5.33
N GLY A 127 -1.91 7.11 5.08
CA GLY A 127 -0.87 7.50 6.03
C GLY A 127 -0.58 9.01 6.06
N GLY A 128 -1.30 9.79 5.28
CA GLY A 128 -1.14 11.25 5.20
C GLY A 128 -0.20 11.69 4.08
N PRO A 129 -0.31 12.97 3.65
CA PRO A 129 0.46 13.48 2.52
C PRO A 129 1.97 13.51 2.77
N SER A 130 2.40 13.74 4.00
CA SER A 130 3.84 13.77 4.34
C SER A 130 4.48 12.40 4.13
N LEU A 131 3.81 11.32 4.56
CA LEU A 131 4.30 9.97 4.38
C LEU A 131 4.32 9.58 2.89
N LYS A 132 3.29 9.94 2.14
CA LYS A 132 3.25 9.69 0.70
C LYS A 132 4.42 10.36 -0.02
N ARG A 133 4.67 11.63 0.28
CA ARG A 133 5.80 12.38 -0.28
C ARG A 133 7.13 11.73 0.07
N TYR A 134 7.28 11.31 1.31
CA TYR A 134 8.48 10.61 1.78
C TYR A 134 8.70 9.31 1.00
N LEU A 135 7.67 8.47 0.86
CA LEU A 135 7.78 7.20 0.17
C LEU A 135 8.12 7.37 -1.31
N LEU A 136 7.49 8.34 -1.98
CA LEU A 136 7.79 8.64 -3.38
C LEU A 136 9.23 9.11 -3.56
N ALA A 137 9.68 10.04 -2.72
CA ALA A 137 11.06 10.52 -2.75
C ALA A 137 12.04 9.40 -2.43
N HIS A 138 11.72 8.55 -1.46
CA HIS A 138 12.51 7.39 -1.09
C HIS A 138 12.71 6.43 -2.27
N GLU A 139 11.69 6.26 -3.10
CA GLU A 139 11.75 5.42 -4.30
C GLU A 139 12.35 6.13 -5.52
N GLY A 140 12.78 7.38 -5.36
CA GLY A 140 13.45 8.13 -6.41
C GLY A 140 12.54 8.97 -7.30
N TYR A 141 11.26 9.12 -6.95
CA TYR A 141 10.34 9.99 -7.69
C TYR A 141 10.50 11.43 -7.22
N THR A 142 10.59 12.35 -8.19
CA THR A 142 10.67 13.80 -7.92
C THR A 142 9.44 14.50 -8.47
N PHE A 143 8.88 15.39 -7.65
CA PHE A 143 7.77 16.25 -8.06
C PHE A 143 8.27 17.47 -8.83
#